data_f75443dfeafb480339319e9513d0445e
#
_entry.id   f75443dfeafb480339319e9513d0445e
#
_cell.length_a   1.000
_cell.length_b   1.000
_cell.length_c   1.000
_cell.angle_alpha   90.00
_cell.angle_beta   90.00
_cell.angle_gamma   90.00
#
_symmetry.space_group_name_H-M   'P 1'
#
loop_
_entity.id
_entity.type
_entity.pdbx_description
1 polymer ?
#
loop_
_entity_poly.entity_id
_entity_poly.type
_entity_poly.pdbx_seq_one_letter_code
_entity_poly.pdbx_strand_id
1 'polypeptide(L)'
;MNRVISPNGAGWTAGEALSEAISAWEGAAGVALPADYRRFMTRYNGGYPYPNMFLHTALTPGAGCANPAEHFCDPLYTWERTLTWSAELGDRLPPGCLSIGSDPGLIEIVLSRHPEDFGAVYSWLRNHGIWGSAENSYICPQAPSFAGFLAGLFDNEERHG
;
A
#
# COMPACT_ATOMS: atom_id res chain seq x y z
N MET A 1 -18.75 10.84 1.80
CA MET A 1 -17.96 11.45 0.69
C MET A 1 -17.63 10.37 -0.34
N ASN A 2 -17.91 10.64 -1.60
CA ASN A 2 -17.55 9.72 -2.67
C ASN A 2 -16.07 9.88 -3.01
N ARG A 3 -15.31 8.82 -2.80
CA ARG A 3 -13.90 8.82 -3.18
C ARG A 3 -13.77 8.69 -4.68
N VAL A 4 -12.94 9.54 -5.25
CA VAL A 4 -12.64 9.51 -6.68
C VAL A 4 -11.33 8.79 -6.88
N ILE A 5 -11.30 7.86 -7.81
CA ILE A 5 -10.09 7.16 -8.22
C ILE A 5 -9.80 7.54 -9.67
N SER A 6 -8.74 8.29 -9.87
CA SER A 6 -8.27 8.61 -11.22
C SER A 6 -7.36 7.51 -11.74
N PRO A 7 -7.47 7.11 -13.02
CA PRO A 7 -6.67 6.02 -13.56
C PRO A 7 -5.17 6.32 -13.57
N ASN A 8 -4.37 5.30 -13.37
CA ASN A 8 -2.95 5.33 -13.73
C ASN A 8 -2.83 5.46 -15.25
N GLY A 9 -2.04 6.34 -15.73
CA GLY A 9 -1.87 6.69 -17.13
C GLY A 9 -2.04 5.60 -18.21
N ALA A 10 -1.29 5.63 -19.27
CA ALA A 10 -1.44 4.68 -20.40
C ALA A 10 -1.28 3.21 -19.95
N GLY A 11 -2.19 2.34 -20.37
CA GLY A 11 -2.14 0.91 -20.06
C GLY A 11 -3.01 0.48 -18.89
N TRP A 12 -3.86 1.35 -18.38
CA TRP A 12 -4.80 0.98 -17.33
C TRP A 12 -5.81 -0.05 -17.84
N THR A 13 -5.65 -1.28 -17.35
CA THR A 13 -6.52 -2.40 -17.71
C THR A 13 -7.11 -3.00 -16.44
N ALA A 14 -8.43 -3.02 -16.37
CA ALA A 14 -9.16 -3.60 -15.25
C ALA A 14 -10.20 -4.60 -15.79
N GLY A 15 -10.91 -5.27 -14.88
CA GLY A 15 -12.02 -6.16 -15.25
C GLY A 15 -11.63 -7.62 -15.21
N GLU A 16 -12.29 -8.42 -16.03
CA GLU A 16 -12.23 -9.89 -15.97
C GLU A 16 -10.83 -10.46 -16.24
N ALA A 17 -10.12 -9.93 -17.22
CA ALA A 17 -8.76 -10.39 -17.53
C ALA A 17 -7.82 -10.20 -16.34
N LEU A 18 -7.93 -9.08 -15.64
CA LEU A 18 -7.15 -8.83 -14.42
C LEU A 18 -7.58 -9.76 -13.29
N SER A 19 -8.87 -10.00 -13.13
CA SER A 19 -9.39 -10.95 -12.14
C SER A 19 -8.82 -12.36 -12.36
N GLU A 20 -8.74 -12.81 -13.60
CA GLU A 20 -8.13 -14.10 -13.96
C GLU A 20 -6.62 -14.13 -13.66
N ALA A 21 -5.91 -13.05 -13.96
CA ALA A 21 -4.48 -12.93 -13.66
C ALA A 21 -4.22 -12.98 -12.15
N ILE A 22 -5.04 -12.31 -11.35
CA ILE A 22 -4.95 -12.35 -9.89
C ILE A 22 -5.24 -13.75 -9.37
N SER A 23 -6.27 -14.43 -9.89
CA SER A 23 -6.59 -15.82 -9.50
C SER A 23 -5.42 -16.76 -9.80
N ALA A 24 -4.79 -16.63 -10.96
CA ALA A 24 -3.62 -17.44 -11.34
C ALA A 24 -2.45 -17.19 -10.38
N TRP A 25 -2.20 -15.94 -10.03
CA TRP A 25 -1.16 -15.59 -9.07
C TRP A 25 -1.47 -16.13 -7.66
N GLU A 26 -2.70 -16.02 -7.20
CA GLU A 26 -3.12 -16.57 -5.90
C GLU A 26 -2.91 -18.09 -5.85
N GLY A 27 -3.26 -18.79 -6.94
CA GLY A 27 -3.03 -20.23 -7.04
C GLY A 27 -1.56 -20.60 -6.97
N ALA A 28 -0.69 -19.86 -7.63
CA ALA A 28 0.75 -20.09 -7.63
C ALA A 28 1.41 -19.72 -6.30
N ALA A 29 0.95 -18.64 -5.68
CA ALA A 29 1.46 -18.15 -4.40
C ALA A 29 0.95 -18.95 -3.20
N GLY A 30 -0.17 -19.66 -3.34
CA GLY A 30 -0.80 -20.41 -2.25
C GLY A 30 -1.48 -19.53 -1.20
N VAL A 31 -1.70 -18.26 -1.49
CA VAL A 31 -2.33 -17.28 -0.57
C VAL A 31 -3.27 -16.37 -1.36
N ALA A 32 -4.50 -16.24 -0.91
CA ALA A 32 -5.46 -15.32 -1.50
C ALA A 32 -5.13 -13.86 -1.12
N LEU A 33 -5.53 -12.91 -1.96
CA LEU A 33 -5.53 -11.51 -1.60
C LEU A 33 -6.70 -11.20 -0.66
N PRO A 34 -6.58 -10.18 0.21
CA PRO A 34 -7.74 -9.64 0.92
C PRO A 34 -8.84 -9.26 -0.07
N ALA A 35 -10.07 -9.63 0.24
CA ALA A 35 -11.20 -9.52 -0.69
C ALA A 35 -11.49 -8.08 -1.10
N ASP A 36 -11.35 -7.11 -0.19
CA ASP A 36 -11.57 -5.69 -0.49
C ASP A 36 -10.51 -5.13 -1.44
N TYR A 37 -9.25 -5.50 -1.25
CA TYR A 37 -8.16 -5.10 -2.16
C TYR A 37 -8.34 -5.75 -3.53
N ARG A 38 -8.71 -7.03 -3.57
CA ARG A 38 -8.98 -7.73 -4.83
C ARG A 38 -10.11 -7.06 -5.62
N ARG A 39 -11.20 -6.68 -4.95
CA ARG A 39 -12.32 -5.95 -5.60
C ARG A 39 -11.87 -4.61 -6.15
N PHE A 40 -11.10 -3.85 -5.38
CA PHE A 40 -10.54 -2.58 -5.83
C PHE A 40 -9.66 -2.76 -7.08
N MET A 41 -8.75 -3.72 -7.04
CA MET A 41 -7.84 -3.95 -8.17
C MET A 41 -8.60 -4.39 -9.43
N THR A 42 -9.58 -5.27 -9.29
CA THR A 42 -10.41 -5.73 -10.41
C THR A 42 -11.17 -4.57 -11.04
N ARG A 43 -11.61 -3.60 -10.24
CA ARG A 43 -12.35 -2.44 -10.74
C ARG A 43 -11.46 -1.34 -11.31
N TYR A 44 -10.35 -1.04 -10.65
CA TYR A 44 -9.54 0.15 -10.96
C TYR A 44 -8.12 -0.16 -11.43
N ASN A 45 -7.57 -1.29 -11.08
CA ASN A 45 -6.16 -1.64 -11.30
C ASN A 45 -5.20 -0.54 -10.79
N GLY A 46 -5.35 -0.14 -9.53
CA GLY A 46 -4.60 0.96 -8.94
C GLY A 46 -5.23 2.32 -9.27
N GLY A 47 -4.42 3.37 -9.19
CA GLY A 47 -4.86 4.72 -9.53
C GLY A 47 -4.50 5.75 -8.49
N TYR A 48 -5.08 6.93 -8.63
CA TYR A 48 -4.84 8.09 -7.77
C TYR A 48 -6.12 8.37 -6.97
N PRO A 49 -6.17 7.99 -5.69
CA PRO A 49 -7.35 8.28 -4.86
C PRO A 49 -7.42 9.76 -4.51
N TYR A 50 -8.64 10.26 -4.28
CA TYR A 50 -8.87 11.56 -3.69
C TYR A 50 -10.08 11.47 -2.74
N PRO A 51 -10.01 11.92 -1.49
CA PRO A 51 -8.81 12.45 -0.81
C PRO A 51 -7.66 11.44 -0.77
N ASN A 52 -6.43 11.92 -0.59
CA ASN A 52 -5.24 11.08 -0.74
C ASN A 52 -4.19 11.21 0.36
N MET A 53 -4.47 11.97 1.43
CA MET A 53 -3.49 12.19 2.48
C MET A 53 -3.60 11.15 3.59
N PHE A 54 -2.47 10.79 4.15
CA PHE A 54 -2.36 9.94 5.34
C PHE A 54 -1.25 10.44 6.26
N LEU A 55 -1.25 9.96 7.50
CA LEU A 55 -0.21 10.31 8.47
C LEU A 55 0.79 9.17 8.60
N HIS A 56 2.06 9.50 8.50
CA HIS A 56 3.15 8.57 8.76
C HIS A 56 4.01 9.07 9.89
N THR A 57 4.25 8.22 10.89
CA THR A 57 5.15 8.52 11.99
C THR A 57 6.51 7.92 11.66
N ALA A 58 7.47 8.78 11.32
CA ALA A 58 8.84 8.33 11.10
C ALA A 58 9.51 8.00 12.44
N LEU A 59 10.09 6.80 12.54
CA LEU A 59 11.00 6.45 13.61
C LEU A 59 12.41 6.44 13.07
N THR A 60 13.27 7.24 13.70
CA THR A 60 14.71 7.20 13.42
C THR A 60 15.36 6.46 14.59
N PRO A 61 16.24 5.47 14.33
CA PRO A 61 16.94 4.79 15.42
C PRO A 61 17.60 5.77 16.37
N GLY A 62 17.26 5.68 17.67
CA GLY A 62 17.80 6.54 18.71
C GLY A 62 17.11 7.90 18.91
N ALA A 63 16.19 8.29 18.05
CA ALA A 63 15.54 9.62 18.11
C ALA A 63 14.13 9.61 18.73
N GLY A 64 13.60 8.44 19.06
CA GLY A 64 12.20 8.32 19.53
C GLY A 64 11.18 8.54 18.42
N CYS A 65 9.90 8.58 18.78
CA CYS A 65 8.83 8.85 17.83
C CYS A 65 8.83 10.32 17.42
N ALA A 66 8.97 10.56 16.12
CA ALA A 66 8.69 11.88 15.56
C ALA A 66 7.18 12.13 15.53
N ASN A 67 6.76 13.40 15.49
CA ASN A 67 5.37 13.73 15.25
C ASN A 67 4.93 13.17 13.87
N PRO A 68 3.67 12.69 13.75
CA PRO A 68 3.15 12.25 12.46
C PRO A 68 3.26 13.36 11.42
N ALA A 69 3.77 13.01 10.25
CA ALA A 69 3.84 13.91 9.09
C ALA A 69 2.81 13.50 8.04
N GLU A 70 2.33 14.49 7.31
CA GLU A 70 1.38 14.29 6.21
C GLU A 70 2.11 13.81 4.97
N HIS A 71 1.60 12.74 4.39
CA HIS A 71 2.08 12.15 3.14
C HIS A 71 0.90 11.91 2.20
N PHE A 72 1.21 11.64 0.94
CA PHE A 72 0.19 11.44 -0.10
C PHE A 72 0.24 10.00 -0.61
N CYS A 73 -0.93 9.38 -0.72
CA CYS A 73 -1.08 8.13 -1.48
C CYS A 73 -1.13 8.48 -2.96
N ASP A 74 0.01 8.42 -3.63
CA ASP A 74 0.17 8.93 -4.99
C ASP A 74 1.33 8.21 -5.71
N PRO A 75 1.07 7.09 -6.38
CA PRO A 75 -0.22 6.42 -6.60
C PRO A 75 -0.45 5.17 -5.74
N LEU A 76 -1.62 4.54 -5.92
CA LEU A 76 -1.77 3.10 -5.74
C LEU A 76 -1.32 2.42 -7.03
N TYR A 77 -0.48 1.40 -6.93
CA TYR A 77 0.15 0.76 -8.08
C TYR A 77 -0.84 -0.11 -8.88
N THR A 78 -0.59 -0.24 -10.18
CA THR A 78 -1.20 -1.29 -10.99
C THR A 78 -0.79 -2.66 -10.46
N TRP A 79 -1.51 -3.72 -10.83
CA TRP A 79 -1.18 -5.08 -10.42
C TRP A 79 0.22 -5.47 -10.92
N GLU A 80 0.55 -5.15 -12.15
CA GLU A 80 1.89 -5.41 -12.71
C GLU A 80 2.97 -4.72 -11.89
N ARG A 81 2.80 -3.44 -11.58
CA ARG A 81 3.77 -2.68 -10.78
C ARG A 81 3.88 -3.24 -9.36
N THR A 82 2.76 -3.62 -8.75
CA THR A 82 2.74 -4.24 -7.42
C THR A 82 3.63 -5.49 -7.39
N LEU A 83 3.48 -6.37 -8.38
CA LEU A 83 4.26 -7.59 -8.44
C LEU A 83 5.73 -7.34 -8.74
N THR A 84 6.04 -6.54 -9.77
CA THR A 84 7.42 -6.29 -10.19
C THR A 84 8.20 -5.51 -9.12
N TRP A 85 7.59 -4.49 -8.54
CA TRP A 85 8.24 -3.68 -7.52
C TRP A 85 8.43 -4.45 -6.21
N SER A 86 7.44 -5.23 -5.78
CA SER A 86 7.58 -6.08 -4.60
C SER A 86 8.71 -7.10 -4.78
N ALA A 87 8.86 -7.66 -5.99
CA ALA A 87 9.96 -8.56 -6.30
C ALA A 87 11.32 -7.85 -6.30
N GLU A 88 11.39 -6.62 -6.83
CA GLU A 88 12.62 -5.81 -6.81
C GLU A 88 13.05 -5.42 -5.39
N LEU A 89 12.10 -5.12 -4.52
CA LEU A 89 12.39 -4.83 -3.11
C LEU A 89 12.95 -6.06 -2.39
N GLY A 90 12.49 -7.24 -2.76
CA GLY A 90 13.03 -8.51 -2.26
C GLY A 90 13.00 -8.59 -0.73
N ASP A 91 14.15 -8.86 -0.13
CA ASP A 91 14.29 -9.02 1.32
C ASP A 91 14.28 -7.71 2.12
N ARG A 92 14.22 -6.56 1.45
CA ARG A 92 14.00 -5.26 2.11
C ARG A 92 12.53 -5.08 2.51
N LEU A 93 11.61 -5.67 1.75
CA LEU A 93 10.17 -5.60 2.01
C LEU A 93 9.82 -6.43 3.25
N PRO A 94 8.95 -5.93 4.15
CA PRO A 94 8.47 -6.74 5.27
C PRO A 94 7.90 -8.07 4.78
N PRO A 95 8.27 -9.20 5.43
CA PRO A 95 7.80 -10.52 4.99
C PRO A 95 6.28 -10.61 4.94
N GLY A 96 5.76 -11.32 3.92
CA GLY A 96 4.33 -11.50 3.75
C GLY A 96 3.57 -10.26 3.25
N CYS A 97 4.28 -9.18 2.94
CA CYS A 97 3.67 -7.95 2.45
C CYS A 97 3.83 -7.78 0.94
N LEU A 98 2.90 -7.02 0.35
CA LEU A 98 3.03 -6.49 -1.00
C LEU A 98 3.14 -4.97 -0.91
N SER A 99 4.01 -4.37 -1.70
CA SER A 99 4.03 -2.92 -1.88
C SER A 99 2.96 -2.54 -2.90
N ILE A 100 1.93 -1.84 -2.44
CA ILE A 100 0.73 -1.54 -3.23
C ILE A 100 0.61 -0.09 -3.65
N GLY A 101 1.48 0.76 -3.17
CA GLY A 101 1.46 2.18 -3.48
C GLY A 101 2.62 2.91 -2.80
N SER A 102 2.70 4.21 -3.04
CA SER A 102 3.73 5.05 -2.45
C SER A 102 3.28 6.50 -2.35
N ASP A 103 4.03 7.27 -1.57
CA ASP A 103 4.03 8.72 -1.72
C ASP A 103 5.04 9.12 -2.82
N PRO A 104 5.12 10.41 -3.19
CA PRO A 104 6.13 10.86 -4.16
C PRO A 104 7.59 10.72 -3.70
N GLY A 105 7.82 10.36 -2.43
CA GLY A 105 9.16 10.15 -1.85
C GLY A 105 9.48 8.69 -1.63
N LEU A 106 9.89 8.35 -0.40
CA LEU A 106 10.38 7.01 -0.03
C LEU A 106 9.40 6.21 0.83
N ILE A 107 8.19 6.73 1.06
CA ILE A 107 7.17 6.01 1.83
C ILE A 107 6.43 5.05 0.91
N GLU A 108 6.46 3.76 1.25
CA GLU A 108 5.68 2.73 0.57
C GLU A 108 4.43 2.41 1.38
N ILE A 109 3.34 2.12 0.69
CA ILE A 109 2.13 1.60 1.28
C ILE A 109 2.15 0.09 1.08
N VAL A 110 2.09 -0.66 2.16
CA VAL A 110 2.21 -2.12 2.12
C VAL A 110 0.97 -2.80 2.68
N LEU A 111 0.61 -3.90 2.05
CA LEU A 111 -0.55 -4.72 2.40
C LEU A 111 -0.06 -6.05 2.95
N SER A 112 -0.49 -6.40 4.15
CA SER A 112 -0.11 -7.67 4.78
C SER A 112 -0.97 -8.83 4.28
N ARG A 113 -0.30 -9.95 4.02
CA ARG A 113 -0.94 -11.25 3.76
C ARG A 113 -0.62 -12.25 4.88
N HIS A 114 -0.02 -11.79 5.97
CA HIS A 114 0.25 -12.61 7.14
C HIS A 114 -1.05 -13.04 7.80
N PRO A 115 -1.17 -14.31 8.26
CA PRO A 115 -2.40 -14.76 8.93
C PRO A 115 -2.78 -13.94 10.16
N GLU A 116 -1.81 -13.39 10.88
CA GLU A 116 -2.03 -12.63 12.12
C GLU A 116 -2.68 -11.26 11.89
N ASP A 117 -2.39 -10.64 10.76
CA ASP A 117 -2.87 -9.30 10.41
C ASP A 117 -3.32 -9.20 8.96
N PHE A 118 -3.88 -10.28 8.44
CA PHE A 118 -4.29 -10.42 7.04
C PHE A 118 -5.17 -9.23 6.60
N GLY A 119 -4.71 -8.54 5.57
CA GLY A 119 -5.42 -7.39 5.01
C GLY A 119 -5.05 -6.05 5.62
N ALA A 120 -4.27 -6.02 6.69
CA ALA A 120 -3.82 -4.76 7.29
C ALA A 120 -2.95 -3.96 6.34
N VAL A 121 -3.06 -2.63 6.42
CA VAL A 121 -2.27 -1.69 5.61
C VAL A 121 -1.35 -0.90 6.51
N TYR A 122 -0.10 -0.79 6.08
CA TYR A 122 0.94 -0.05 6.76
C TYR A 122 1.59 0.94 5.82
N SER A 123 2.21 1.98 6.37
CA SER A 123 3.18 2.79 5.64
C SER A 123 4.58 2.47 6.15
N TRP A 124 5.54 2.43 5.23
CA TRP A 124 6.90 1.99 5.51
C TRP A 124 7.90 2.91 4.82
N LEU A 125 8.83 3.45 5.59
CA LEU A 125 9.94 4.21 5.01
C LEU A 125 10.93 3.20 4.40
N ARG A 126 10.98 3.15 3.08
CA ARG A 126 11.84 2.24 2.34
C ARG A 126 13.31 2.55 2.62
N ASN A 127 14.01 1.56 3.12
CA ASN A 127 15.42 1.64 3.46
C ASN A 127 16.23 0.58 2.71
N HIS A 128 17.56 0.69 2.75
CA HIS A 128 18.45 -0.19 1.99
C HIS A 128 18.71 -1.54 2.68
N GLY A 129 18.54 -1.64 3.99
CA GLY A 129 18.78 -2.85 4.74
C GLY A 129 17.72 -3.93 4.51
N ILE A 130 18.07 -5.17 4.77
CA ILE A 130 17.09 -6.26 4.84
C ILE A 130 16.09 -5.98 5.97
N TRP A 131 14.87 -6.49 5.82
CA TRP A 131 13.87 -6.35 6.87
C TRP A 131 14.35 -7.01 8.16
N GLY A 132 14.16 -6.31 9.28
CA GLY A 132 14.60 -6.75 10.60
C GLY A 132 15.97 -6.23 11.01
N SER A 133 16.72 -5.60 10.10
CA SER A 133 17.94 -4.89 10.46
C SER A 133 17.63 -3.62 11.25
N ALA A 134 18.63 -3.06 11.93
CA ALA A 134 18.47 -1.81 12.69
C ALA A 134 17.99 -0.64 11.82
N GLU A 135 18.31 -0.68 10.51
CA GLU A 135 17.96 0.35 9.55
C GLU A 135 16.57 0.16 8.95
N ASN A 136 16.04 -1.07 8.98
CA ASN A 136 14.79 -1.41 8.31
C ASN A 136 13.98 -2.41 9.14
N SER A 137 13.38 -1.94 10.23
CA SER A 137 12.61 -2.77 11.17
C SER A 137 11.29 -2.13 11.61
N TYR A 138 10.89 -1.02 10.99
CA TYR A 138 9.72 -0.28 11.43
C TYR A 138 8.72 -0.05 10.30
N ILE A 139 7.46 -0.36 10.62
CA ILE A 139 6.30 0.00 9.79
C ILE A 139 5.29 0.76 10.67
N CYS A 140 4.60 1.72 10.06
CA CYS A 140 3.56 2.51 10.73
C CYS A 140 2.18 1.94 10.37
N PRO A 141 1.39 1.47 11.36
CA PRO A 141 0.04 1.00 11.07
C PRO A 141 -0.83 2.12 10.51
N GLN A 142 -1.59 1.82 9.45
CA GLN A 142 -2.53 2.74 8.84
C GLN A 142 -3.97 2.32 9.05
N ALA A 143 -4.30 1.07 8.80
CA ALA A 143 -5.65 0.56 8.95
C ALA A 143 -5.65 -0.98 9.04
N PRO A 144 -6.68 -1.58 9.68
CA PRO A 144 -6.79 -3.04 9.73
C PRO A 144 -7.25 -3.67 8.42
N SER A 145 -7.69 -2.86 7.45
CA SER A 145 -8.13 -3.32 6.13
C SER A 145 -7.82 -2.30 5.05
N PHE A 146 -7.78 -2.74 3.81
CA PHE A 146 -7.59 -1.86 2.65
C PHE A 146 -8.75 -0.86 2.51
N ALA A 147 -9.98 -1.33 2.66
CA ALA A 147 -11.15 -0.45 2.64
C ALA A 147 -11.08 0.60 3.74
N GLY A 148 -10.64 0.21 4.94
CA GLY A 148 -10.42 1.15 6.06
C GLY A 148 -9.33 2.17 5.76
N PHE A 149 -8.25 1.76 5.09
CA PHE A 149 -7.20 2.67 4.65
C PHE A 149 -7.74 3.72 3.69
N LEU A 150 -8.45 3.31 2.65
CA LEU A 150 -9.07 4.26 1.71
C LEU A 150 -10.06 5.20 2.41
N ALA A 151 -10.88 4.65 3.30
CA ALA A 151 -11.86 5.45 4.04
C ALA A 151 -11.21 6.48 4.98
N GLY A 152 -10.01 6.19 5.46
CA GLY A 152 -9.24 7.06 6.35
C GLY A 152 -8.44 8.15 5.65
N LEU A 153 -8.30 8.12 4.33
CA LEU A 153 -7.62 9.19 3.60
C LEU A 153 -8.39 10.51 3.73
N PHE A 154 -7.67 11.60 3.87
CA PHE A 154 -8.25 12.93 4.10
C PHE A 154 -7.62 13.97 3.17
N ASP A 155 -8.16 15.17 3.16
CA ASP A 155 -7.58 16.34 2.51
C ASP A 155 -7.31 17.46 3.52
N ASN A 156 -6.71 18.54 3.05
CA ASN A 156 -6.37 19.67 3.93
C ASN A 156 -7.59 20.33 4.54
N GLU A 157 -8.71 20.34 3.83
CA GLU A 157 -9.94 20.97 4.33
C GLU A 157 -10.56 20.17 5.46
N GLU A 158 -10.56 18.86 5.35
CA GLU A 158 -11.08 17.96 6.40
C GLU A 158 -10.28 18.02 7.70
N ARG A 159 -8.98 18.30 7.60
CA ARG A 159 -8.10 18.34 8.78
C ARG A 159 -8.07 19.70 9.48
N HIS A 160 -8.17 20.78 8.73
CA HIS A 160 -8.00 22.14 9.23
C HIS A 160 -9.28 22.95 9.22
N GLY A 161 -10.38 22.32 8.81
CA GLY A 161 -11.71 22.91 8.75
C GLY A 161 -12.48 22.99 10.06
#